data_ce90f8adf1d79b36cddd71d448ba05d2
#
_entry.id   ce90f8adf1d79b36cddd71d448ba05d2
#
_cell.length_a   1.000
_cell.length_b   1.000
_cell.length_c   1.000
_cell.angle_alpha   90.00
_cell.angle_beta   90.00
_cell.angle_gamma   90.00
#
_symmetry.space_group_name_H-M   'P 1'
#
loop_
_entity.id
_entity.type
_entity.pdbx_description
1 polymer ?
#
loop_
_entity_poly.entity_id
_entity_poly.type
_entity_poly.pdbx_seq_one_letter_code
_entity_poly.pdbx_strand_id
1 'polypeptide(L)'
;LKREGEPVTTAQVTTPFRFCTSGATVFAPGVNLTDFSATYNSAFIPKESGEIVLEVYCYGSGRLRVNGEEVKSFSNKHGARKSTHAMKVQAGKSYDLELDFEYLRSDAQLNFDLGFKKDVDIRKSVERVKDADIVIFASGISPSLEGEEMGVNLPGFKKGDRTDIELPAVQRELID
;
A
#
# COMPACT_ATOMS: atom_id res chain seq x y z
N LEU A 1 -15.09 -20.58 1.27
CA LEU A 1 -16.36 -20.88 0.57
C LEU A 1 -16.59 -19.74 -0.41
N LYS A 2 -16.33 -19.97 -1.71
CA LYS A 2 -16.85 -19.07 -2.75
C LYS A 2 -18.37 -19.12 -2.64
N ARG A 3 -19.01 -18.05 -2.25
CA ARG A 3 -20.44 -17.89 -2.54
C ARG A 3 -20.55 -17.68 -4.04
N GLU A 4 -20.92 -18.68 -4.78
CA GLU A 4 -21.43 -18.53 -6.14
C GLU A 4 -22.74 -17.74 -6.02
N GLY A 5 -22.74 -16.51 -6.49
CA GLY A 5 -23.92 -15.65 -6.46
C GLY A 5 -23.64 -14.26 -6.97
N GLU A 6 -24.69 -13.56 -7.32
CA GLU A 6 -24.67 -12.14 -7.67
C GLU A 6 -24.06 -11.32 -6.51
N PRO A 7 -23.28 -10.26 -6.80
CA PRO A 7 -22.74 -9.42 -5.75
C PRO A 7 -23.84 -8.77 -4.92
N VAL A 8 -23.68 -8.80 -3.59
CA VAL A 8 -24.62 -8.16 -2.65
C VAL A 8 -24.69 -6.65 -2.91
N THR A 9 -23.58 -6.05 -3.29
CA THR A 9 -23.49 -4.62 -3.59
C THR A 9 -22.27 -4.36 -4.50
N THR A 10 -22.33 -3.23 -5.22
CA THR A 10 -21.19 -2.67 -5.96
C THR A 10 -20.96 -1.24 -5.54
N ALA A 11 -19.70 -0.84 -5.43
CA ALA A 11 -19.32 0.51 -5.06
C ALA A 11 -18.08 0.94 -5.86
N GLN A 12 -17.97 2.24 -6.11
CA GLN A 12 -16.79 2.81 -6.72
C GLN A 12 -15.83 3.28 -5.62
N VAL A 13 -14.56 2.91 -5.74
CA VAL A 13 -13.49 3.34 -4.82
C VAL A 13 -12.35 3.97 -5.62
N THR A 14 -11.64 4.89 -5.01
CA THR A 14 -10.46 5.53 -5.61
C THR A 14 -9.18 4.97 -5.03
N THR A 15 -8.16 4.81 -5.85
CA THR A 15 -6.81 4.43 -5.41
C THR A 15 -6.03 5.67 -4.99
N PRO A 16 -5.27 5.65 -3.87
CA PRO A 16 -5.19 4.54 -2.91
C PRO A 16 -6.45 4.41 -2.07
N PHE A 17 -6.79 3.19 -1.65
CA PHE A 17 -7.86 2.98 -0.69
C PHE A 17 -7.37 2.24 0.56
N ARG A 18 -8.06 2.49 1.66
CA ARG A 18 -7.74 1.93 2.99
C ARG A 18 -9.03 1.60 3.72
N PHE A 19 -9.30 0.32 3.86
CA PHE A 19 -10.47 -0.19 4.54
C PHE A 19 -10.07 -1.01 5.76
N CYS A 20 -10.85 -0.84 6.82
CA CYS A 20 -10.68 -1.59 8.05
C CYS A 20 -12.05 -1.77 8.71
N THR A 21 -12.35 -2.94 9.26
CA THR A 21 -13.59 -3.19 9.99
C THR A 21 -13.58 -2.61 11.40
N SER A 22 -12.40 -2.28 11.94
CA SER A 22 -12.29 -1.56 13.20
C SER A 22 -12.45 -0.05 12.96
N GLY A 23 -13.33 0.60 13.70
CA GLY A 23 -13.63 2.02 13.54
C GLY A 23 -14.84 2.31 12.63
N ALA A 24 -14.86 3.48 11.99
CA ALA A 24 -16.00 3.96 11.22
C ALA A 24 -15.98 3.56 9.73
N THR A 25 -14.94 2.86 9.28
CA THR A 25 -14.78 2.48 7.87
C THR A 25 -15.50 1.18 7.58
N VAL A 26 -16.36 1.18 6.58
CA VAL A 26 -17.03 -0.02 6.05
C VAL A 26 -16.49 -0.33 4.66
N PHE A 27 -16.38 -1.61 4.32
CA PHE A 27 -15.92 -2.03 2.98
C PHE A 27 -16.92 -1.69 1.89
N ALA A 28 -18.19 -1.92 2.14
CA ALA A 28 -19.29 -1.47 1.29
C ALA A 28 -20.64 -1.57 2.05
N PRO A 29 -21.65 -0.77 1.72
CA PRO A 29 -22.98 -0.85 2.33
C PRO A 29 -23.59 -2.25 2.18
N GLY A 30 -24.15 -2.80 3.25
CA GLY A 30 -24.84 -4.10 3.25
C GLY A 30 -23.94 -5.34 3.26
N VAL A 31 -22.60 -5.16 3.26
CA VAL A 31 -21.66 -6.27 3.35
C VAL A 31 -21.55 -6.75 4.80
N ASN A 32 -21.62 -8.08 4.98
CA ASN A 32 -21.34 -8.69 6.27
C ASN A 32 -19.83 -8.60 6.57
N LEU A 33 -19.47 -7.91 7.66
CA LEU A 33 -18.07 -7.63 8.02
C LEU A 33 -17.36 -8.82 8.67
N THR A 34 -18.03 -9.93 8.93
CA THR A 34 -17.42 -11.13 9.56
C THR A 34 -17.10 -12.25 8.57
N ASP A 35 -17.71 -12.20 7.39
CA ASP A 35 -17.53 -13.23 6.35
C ASP A 35 -17.92 -12.60 5.01
N PHE A 36 -16.94 -12.17 4.23
CA PHE A 36 -17.18 -11.57 2.93
C PHE A 36 -16.04 -11.80 1.96
N SER A 37 -16.34 -11.64 0.69
CA SER A 37 -15.36 -11.54 -0.39
C SER A 37 -15.65 -10.30 -1.21
N ALA A 38 -14.60 -9.75 -1.81
CA ALA A 38 -14.68 -8.61 -2.71
C ALA A 38 -13.75 -8.80 -3.90
N THR A 39 -14.17 -8.33 -5.07
CA THR A 39 -13.31 -8.21 -6.25
C THR A 39 -13.28 -6.75 -6.67
N TYR A 40 -12.08 -6.19 -6.75
CA TYR A 40 -11.82 -4.83 -7.22
C TYR A 40 -11.25 -4.89 -8.61
N ASN A 41 -11.88 -4.19 -9.55
CA ASN A 41 -11.46 -4.12 -10.95
C ASN A 41 -11.14 -2.69 -11.32
N SER A 42 -10.04 -2.48 -12.05
CA SER A 42 -9.63 -1.17 -12.53
C SER A 42 -8.80 -1.31 -13.80
N ALA A 43 -8.85 -0.28 -14.66
CA ALA A 43 -7.92 -0.12 -15.78
C ALA A 43 -6.94 1.00 -15.40
N PHE A 44 -5.64 0.68 -15.35
CA PHE A 44 -4.57 1.63 -15.09
C PHE A 44 -3.88 2.01 -16.39
N ILE A 45 -3.85 3.31 -16.71
CA ILE A 45 -3.14 3.86 -17.88
C ILE A 45 -2.07 4.83 -17.38
N PRO A 46 -0.78 4.41 -17.33
CA PRO A 46 0.31 5.27 -16.86
C PRO A 46 0.56 6.44 -17.81
N LYS A 47 0.87 7.60 -17.24
CA LYS A 47 1.25 8.80 -18.01
C LYS A 47 2.72 8.80 -18.44
N GLU A 48 3.56 8.00 -17.77
CA GLU A 48 4.98 7.84 -18.07
C GLU A 48 5.35 6.35 -18.06
N SER A 49 6.41 5.99 -18.80
CA SER A 49 6.98 4.64 -18.75
C SER A 49 7.92 4.51 -17.57
N GLY A 50 7.98 3.34 -16.95
CA GLY A 50 8.87 3.10 -15.81
C GLY A 50 8.54 1.84 -15.05
N GLU A 51 9.12 1.68 -13.88
CA GLU A 51 8.77 0.62 -12.93
C GLU A 51 7.74 1.13 -11.92
N ILE A 52 6.64 0.41 -11.78
CA ILE A 52 5.64 0.64 -10.73
C ILE A 52 5.68 -0.48 -9.71
N VAL A 53 5.24 -0.17 -8.51
CA VAL A 53 4.99 -1.15 -7.45
C VAL A 53 3.50 -1.12 -7.13
N LEU A 54 2.88 -2.29 -7.18
CA LEU A 54 1.55 -2.56 -6.66
C LEU A 54 1.73 -3.05 -5.22
N GLU A 55 1.02 -2.46 -4.27
CA GLU A 55 1.11 -2.79 -2.85
C GLU A 55 -0.27 -3.18 -2.31
N VAL A 56 -0.35 -4.35 -1.68
CA VAL A 56 -1.50 -4.79 -0.90
C VAL A 56 -1.04 -4.97 0.54
N TYR A 57 -1.66 -4.26 1.48
CA TYR A 57 -1.49 -4.49 2.91
C TYR A 57 -2.82 -4.97 3.46
N CYS A 58 -2.89 -6.22 3.89
CA CYS A 58 -4.17 -6.82 4.27
C CYS A 58 -4.07 -7.81 5.41
N TYR A 59 -5.19 -7.94 6.12
CA TYR A 59 -5.53 -9.04 7.00
C TYR A 59 -6.67 -9.82 6.35
N GLY A 60 -6.35 -10.97 5.77
CA GLY A 60 -7.20 -11.78 4.92
C GLY A 60 -6.39 -12.51 3.86
N SER A 61 -7.06 -13.09 2.89
CA SER A 61 -6.44 -13.77 1.75
C SER A 61 -6.95 -13.24 0.42
N GLY A 62 -6.17 -13.43 -0.63
CA GLY A 62 -6.57 -12.99 -1.96
C GLY A 62 -5.48 -13.13 -3.00
N ARG A 63 -5.75 -12.53 -4.15
CA ARG A 63 -4.90 -12.57 -5.34
C ARG A 63 -4.95 -11.27 -6.08
N LEU A 64 -3.80 -10.85 -6.58
CA LEU A 64 -3.67 -9.73 -7.49
C LEU A 64 -3.36 -10.27 -8.88
N ARG A 65 -4.14 -9.83 -9.87
CA ARG A 65 -3.92 -10.13 -11.29
C ARG A 65 -3.68 -8.86 -12.07
N VAL A 66 -2.84 -8.98 -13.09
CA VAL A 66 -2.59 -7.94 -14.08
C VAL A 66 -2.82 -8.55 -15.46
N ASN A 67 -3.71 -7.96 -16.26
CA ASN A 67 -4.11 -8.46 -17.58
C ASN A 67 -4.54 -9.94 -17.55
N GLY A 68 -5.24 -10.35 -16.47
CA GLY A 68 -5.71 -11.72 -16.26
C GLY A 68 -4.67 -12.69 -15.70
N GLU A 69 -3.39 -12.33 -15.64
CA GLU A 69 -2.33 -13.16 -15.07
C GLU A 69 -2.19 -12.93 -13.56
N GLU A 70 -2.15 -13.99 -12.75
CA GLU A 70 -1.90 -13.90 -11.31
C GLU A 70 -0.43 -13.52 -11.07
N VAL A 71 -0.22 -12.31 -10.53
CA VAL A 71 1.11 -11.77 -10.23
C VAL A 71 1.48 -11.87 -8.75
N LYS A 72 0.47 -12.01 -7.88
CA LYS A 72 0.68 -12.16 -6.44
C LYS A 72 -0.51 -12.84 -5.78
N SER A 73 -0.24 -13.82 -4.91
CA SER A 73 -1.20 -14.34 -3.94
C SER A 73 -0.73 -14.06 -2.51
N PHE A 74 -1.67 -13.99 -1.59
CA PHE A 74 -1.39 -13.73 -0.18
C PHE A 74 -2.43 -14.41 0.71
N SER A 75 -2.00 -14.80 1.92
CA SER A 75 -2.87 -15.41 2.94
C SER A 75 -2.34 -15.04 4.33
N ASN A 76 -2.90 -13.97 4.88
CA ASN A 76 -2.50 -13.38 6.15
C ASN A 76 -3.54 -13.71 7.23
N LYS A 77 -3.28 -14.76 8.01
CA LYS A 77 -4.24 -15.32 9.00
C LYS A 77 -3.99 -14.85 10.43
N HIS A 78 -2.87 -14.16 10.68
CA HIS A 78 -2.42 -13.79 12.03
C HIS A 78 -2.06 -12.30 12.14
N GLY A 79 -2.67 -11.46 11.33
CA GLY A 79 -2.46 -10.03 11.28
C GLY A 79 -2.20 -9.52 9.87
N ALA A 80 -2.33 -8.21 9.71
CA ALA A 80 -2.11 -7.57 8.42
C ALA A 80 -0.64 -7.60 8.01
N ARG A 81 -0.39 -7.89 6.74
CA ARG A 81 0.95 -7.92 6.14
C ARG A 81 0.96 -7.28 4.77
N LYS A 82 2.12 -6.73 4.43
CA LYS A 82 2.40 -6.14 3.13
C LYS A 82 2.78 -7.22 2.13
N SER A 83 2.19 -7.13 0.93
CA SER A 83 2.57 -7.89 -0.26
C SER A 83 2.77 -6.90 -1.40
N THR A 84 3.86 -7.03 -2.14
CA THR A 84 4.19 -6.14 -3.24
C THR A 84 4.46 -6.91 -4.52
N HIS A 85 4.18 -6.27 -5.67
CA HIS A 85 4.58 -6.73 -6.99
C HIS A 85 5.10 -5.54 -7.79
N ALA A 86 6.34 -5.65 -8.28
CA ALA A 86 6.96 -4.64 -9.13
C ALA A 86 6.85 -5.06 -10.60
N MET A 87 6.49 -4.12 -11.48
CA MET A 87 6.39 -4.38 -12.91
C MET A 87 6.75 -3.15 -13.75
N LYS A 88 7.25 -3.38 -14.96
CA LYS A 88 7.51 -2.31 -15.92
C LYS A 88 6.23 -1.98 -16.68
N VAL A 89 5.97 -0.69 -16.84
CA VAL A 89 4.82 -0.16 -17.59
C VAL A 89 5.26 0.79 -18.70
N GLN A 90 4.42 0.92 -19.70
CA GLN A 90 4.61 1.84 -20.84
C GLN A 90 3.54 2.93 -20.81
N ALA A 91 3.95 4.17 -21.01
CA ALA A 91 3.04 5.31 -21.11
C ALA A 91 1.92 5.05 -22.13
N GLY A 92 0.68 5.35 -21.76
CA GLY A 92 -0.50 5.22 -22.61
C GLY A 92 -1.03 3.81 -22.82
N LYS A 93 -0.32 2.76 -22.35
CA LYS A 93 -0.80 1.38 -22.42
C LYS A 93 -1.74 1.09 -21.25
N SER A 94 -2.88 0.46 -21.52
CA SER A 94 -3.80 0.01 -20.48
C SER A 94 -3.32 -1.29 -19.82
N TYR A 95 -3.47 -1.37 -18.51
CA TYR A 95 -3.23 -2.56 -17.68
C TYR A 95 -4.48 -2.83 -16.86
N ASP A 96 -5.10 -3.99 -17.08
CA ASP A 96 -6.25 -4.41 -16.30
C ASP A 96 -5.77 -4.96 -14.96
N LEU A 97 -6.24 -4.37 -13.87
CA LEU A 97 -5.92 -4.78 -12.49
C LEU A 97 -7.15 -5.43 -11.87
N GLU A 98 -6.96 -6.60 -11.29
CA GLU A 98 -7.99 -7.30 -10.53
C GLU A 98 -7.40 -7.72 -9.18
N LEU A 99 -8.07 -7.33 -8.09
CA LEU A 99 -7.72 -7.71 -6.73
C LEU A 99 -8.89 -8.47 -6.11
N ASP A 100 -8.73 -9.77 -5.93
CA ASP A 100 -9.62 -10.59 -5.11
C ASP A 100 -9.21 -10.51 -3.65
N PHE A 101 -10.18 -10.36 -2.77
CA PHE A 101 -10.00 -10.37 -1.32
C PHE A 101 -11.08 -11.20 -0.65
N GLU A 102 -10.68 -12.01 0.32
CA GLU A 102 -11.56 -12.84 1.13
C GLU A 102 -11.21 -12.70 2.61
N TYR A 103 -12.22 -12.56 3.43
CA TYR A 103 -12.07 -12.45 4.87
C TYR A 103 -13.16 -13.21 5.63
N LEU A 104 -12.76 -13.91 6.69
CA LEU A 104 -13.61 -14.83 7.47
C LEU A 104 -13.62 -14.51 8.98
N ARG A 105 -13.28 -13.28 9.38
CA ARG A 105 -13.17 -12.86 10.78
C ARG A 105 -13.64 -11.42 10.97
N SER A 106 -13.65 -10.91 12.23
CA SER A 106 -14.27 -9.63 12.59
C SER A 106 -13.41 -8.37 12.42
N ASP A 107 -12.14 -8.49 12.02
CA ASP A 107 -11.17 -7.40 12.01
C ASP A 107 -10.39 -7.31 10.68
N ALA A 108 -11.12 -7.37 9.57
CA ALA A 108 -10.56 -7.24 8.23
C ALA A 108 -9.84 -5.92 8.03
N GLN A 109 -8.73 -5.96 7.30
CA GLN A 109 -8.04 -4.80 6.80
C GLN A 109 -7.61 -5.04 5.36
N LEU A 110 -7.84 -4.05 4.49
CA LEU A 110 -7.39 -4.06 3.12
C LEU A 110 -7.00 -2.66 2.67
N ASN A 111 -5.72 -2.48 2.40
CA ASN A 111 -5.21 -1.29 1.74
C ASN A 111 -4.64 -1.69 0.39
N PHE A 112 -4.90 -0.90 -0.63
CA PHE A 112 -4.28 -1.04 -1.94
C PHE A 112 -3.72 0.29 -2.39
N ASP A 113 -2.50 0.25 -2.92
CA ASP A 113 -1.83 1.40 -3.49
C ASP A 113 -1.01 0.98 -4.71
N LEU A 114 -0.75 1.93 -5.59
CA LEU A 114 0.19 1.77 -6.70
C LEU A 114 0.97 3.07 -6.92
N GLY A 115 2.22 2.94 -7.27
CA GLY A 115 3.06 4.10 -7.53
C GLY A 115 4.31 3.76 -8.32
N PHE A 116 4.89 4.77 -8.97
CA PHE A 116 6.18 4.62 -9.62
C PHE A 116 7.27 4.45 -8.56
N LYS A 117 8.13 3.45 -8.78
CA LYS A 117 9.35 3.30 -8.02
C LYS A 117 10.37 4.33 -8.54
N LYS A 118 10.59 5.36 -7.75
CA LYS A 118 11.58 6.40 -8.03
C LYS A 118 12.55 6.49 -6.85
N ASP A 119 13.84 6.59 -7.16
CA ASP A 119 14.83 6.90 -6.15
C ASP A 119 14.63 8.34 -5.66
N VAL A 120 14.92 8.57 -4.39
CA VAL A 120 14.91 9.92 -3.83
C VAL A 120 16.08 10.69 -4.44
N ASP A 121 15.78 11.71 -5.23
CA ASP A 121 16.76 12.65 -5.76
C ASP A 121 16.86 13.86 -4.83
N ILE A 122 17.80 13.76 -3.89
CA ILE A 122 18.04 14.80 -2.88
C ILE A 122 18.43 16.12 -3.54
N ARG A 123 19.31 16.10 -4.54
CA ARG A 123 19.75 17.31 -5.26
C ARG A 123 18.57 18.02 -5.90
N LYS A 124 17.69 17.28 -6.55
CA LYS A 124 16.49 17.84 -7.16
C LYS A 124 15.52 18.39 -6.12
N SER A 125 15.48 17.82 -4.93
CA SER A 125 14.66 18.32 -3.82
C SER A 125 15.20 19.62 -3.28
N VAL A 126 16.51 19.74 -3.09
CA VAL A 126 17.20 20.97 -2.69
C VAL A 126 17.05 22.05 -3.74
N GLU A 127 17.24 21.73 -5.02
CA GLU A 127 17.09 22.68 -6.14
C GLU A 127 15.70 23.32 -6.20
N ARG A 128 14.67 22.60 -5.79
CA ARG A 128 13.28 23.12 -5.75
C ARG A 128 13.05 24.21 -4.71
N VAL A 129 13.87 24.26 -3.68
CA VAL A 129 13.71 25.17 -2.54
C VAL A 129 14.84 26.21 -2.41
N LYS A 130 15.82 26.18 -3.33
CA LYS A 130 17.02 27.01 -3.25
C LYS A 130 16.74 28.54 -3.23
N ASP A 131 15.64 28.95 -3.87
CA ASP A 131 15.26 30.38 -3.96
C ASP A 131 14.18 30.74 -2.92
N ALA A 132 13.87 29.86 -1.97
CA ALA A 132 12.92 30.12 -0.91
C ALA A 132 13.59 30.90 0.23
N ASP A 133 12.95 31.96 0.73
CA ASP A 133 13.43 32.70 1.90
C ASP A 133 13.40 31.89 3.19
N ILE A 134 12.48 30.93 3.29
CA ILE A 134 12.30 30.03 4.44
C ILE A 134 11.94 28.65 3.94
N VAL A 135 12.63 27.63 4.43
CA VAL A 135 12.32 26.21 4.21
C VAL A 135 11.89 25.58 5.52
N ILE A 136 10.70 24.99 5.54
CA ILE A 136 10.21 24.21 6.67
C ILE A 136 10.40 22.73 6.36
N PHE A 137 11.31 22.09 7.08
CA PHE A 137 11.56 20.65 6.99
C PHE A 137 10.73 19.90 8.02
N ALA A 138 9.64 19.26 7.58
CA ALA A 138 8.84 18.38 8.42
C ALA A 138 9.41 16.95 8.34
N SER A 139 10.13 16.55 9.35
CA SER A 139 10.76 15.23 9.45
C SER A 139 10.10 14.37 10.53
N GLY A 140 10.38 13.10 10.50
CA GLY A 140 9.90 12.15 11.51
C GLY A 140 10.05 10.71 11.06
N ILE A 141 9.54 9.81 11.88
CA ILE A 141 9.56 8.38 11.67
C ILE A 141 8.13 7.92 11.44
N SER A 142 7.95 7.11 10.41
CA SER A 142 6.64 6.50 10.14
C SER A 142 6.29 5.46 11.21
N PRO A 143 5.04 5.39 11.67
CA PRO A 143 4.57 4.28 12.51
C PRO A 143 4.76 2.88 11.91
N SER A 144 5.03 2.80 10.60
CA SER A 144 5.39 1.54 9.96
C SER A 144 6.86 1.13 10.14
N LEU A 145 7.69 2.01 10.71
CA LEU A 145 9.09 1.73 11.06
C LEU A 145 9.30 1.54 12.55
N GLU A 146 8.50 2.20 13.37
CA GLU A 146 8.57 2.14 14.82
C GLU A 146 7.23 1.69 15.40
N GLY A 147 7.22 0.56 16.07
CA GLY A 147 6.05 -0.03 16.71
C GLY A 147 6.40 -1.36 17.35
N GLU A 148 5.66 -1.71 18.38
CA GLU A 148 5.89 -2.87 19.22
C GLU A 148 5.91 -4.18 18.39
N GLU A 149 6.93 -4.99 18.59
CA GLU A 149 7.14 -6.32 17.97
C GLU A 149 7.08 -6.34 16.43
N MET A 150 7.46 -5.28 15.77
CA MET A 150 7.48 -5.23 14.32
C MET A 150 8.68 -5.98 13.72
N GLY A 151 8.49 -6.63 12.59
CA GLY A 151 9.56 -7.32 11.84
C GLY A 151 10.53 -6.39 11.09
N VAL A 152 10.82 -5.20 11.63
CA VAL A 152 11.69 -4.20 11.01
C VAL A 152 13.12 -4.38 11.52
N ASN A 153 14.05 -4.62 10.59
CA ASN A 153 15.49 -4.66 10.83
C ASN A 153 16.17 -3.77 9.78
N LEU A 154 16.35 -2.51 10.12
CA LEU A 154 17.03 -1.49 9.32
C LEU A 154 18.07 -0.78 10.18
N PRO A 155 19.07 -0.12 9.60
CA PRO A 155 19.97 0.74 10.38
C PRO A 155 19.18 1.72 11.25
N GLY A 156 19.47 1.74 12.56
CA GLY A 156 18.75 2.54 13.55
C GLY A 156 17.45 1.92 14.08
N PHE A 157 17.08 0.69 13.64
CA PHE A 157 15.88 -0.02 14.11
C PHE A 157 16.13 -1.52 14.30
N LYS A 158 15.58 -2.09 15.38
CA LYS A 158 15.60 -3.53 15.64
C LYS A 158 14.25 -3.96 16.20
N LYS A 159 13.57 -4.87 15.49
CA LYS A 159 12.22 -5.34 15.84
C LYS A 159 11.17 -4.21 15.98
N GLY A 160 11.39 -3.10 15.25
CA GLY A 160 10.53 -1.93 15.34
C GLY A 160 10.95 -0.91 16.39
N ASP A 161 11.88 -1.24 17.30
CA ASP A 161 12.40 -0.29 18.27
C ASP A 161 13.57 0.51 17.70
N ARG A 162 13.65 1.79 18.06
CA ARG A 162 14.80 2.64 17.77
C ARG A 162 16.03 2.13 18.54
N THR A 163 17.16 2.03 17.84
CA THR A 163 18.45 1.65 18.45
C THR A 163 19.41 2.81 18.62
N ASP A 164 19.09 3.97 18.08
CA ASP A 164 19.81 5.23 18.25
C ASP A 164 18.86 6.43 18.20
N ILE A 165 19.36 7.63 18.48
CA ILE A 165 18.60 8.89 18.46
C ILE A 165 18.81 9.70 17.17
N GLU A 166 19.62 9.21 16.25
CA GLU A 166 19.95 9.89 15.01
C GLU A 166 18.75 9.93 14.05
N LEU A 167 18.62 10.97 13.28
CA LEU A 167 17.68 10.99 12.17
C LEU A 167 18.06 9.92 11.13
N PRO A 168 17.08 9.33 10.44
CA PRO A 168 17.36 8.44 9.33
C PRO A 168 18.34 9.09 8.33
N ALA A 169 19.27 8.29 7.79
CA ALA A 169 20.37 8.79 6.94
C ALA A 169 19.88 9.68 5.79
N VAL A 170 18.79 9.28 5.11
CA VAL A 170 18.19 10.06 4.02
C VAL A 170 17.66 11.44 4.48
N GLN A 171 17.21 11.55 5.73
CA GLN A 171 16.75 12.83 6.27
C GLN A 171 17.94 13.72 6.66
N ARG A 172 19.02 13.16 7.18
CA ARG A 172 20.26 13.91 7.45
C ARG A 172 20.86 14.44 6.16
N GLU A 173 20.99 13.61 5.14
CA GLU A 173 21.51 14.00 3.83
C GLU A 173 20.67 15.10 3.15
N LEU A 174 19.38 15.20 3.48
CA LEU A 174 18.51 16.25 2.95
C LEU A 174 18.69 17.58 3.69
N ILE A 175 19.16 17.57 4.95
CA ILE A 175 19.38 18.76 5.77
C ILE A 175 20.78 19.34 5.53
N ASP A 176 21.78 18.51 5.28
CA ASP A 176 23.17 18.87 5.02
C ASP A 176 23.36 19.47 3.60
#